data_b745282e4d26bfc13e5eb695cde44fbf
#
_entry.id   b745282e4d26bfc13e5eb695cde44fbf
#
_cell.length_a   1.000
_cell.length_b   1.000
_cell.length_c   1.000
_cell.angle_alpha   90.00
_cell.angle_beta   90.00
_cell.angle_gamma   90.00
#
_symmetry.space_group_name_H-M   'P 1'
#
loop_
_entity.id
_entity.type
_entity.pdbx_description
1 polymer ?
#
loop_
_entity_poly.entity_id
_entity_poly.type
_entity_poly.pdbx_seq_one_letter_code
_entity_poly.pdbx_strand_id
1 'polypeptide(L)'
;MNLALDEAKLAFSKKEVPVGAVLVKDDVVISHSYNQSISKKDPSAHAEMNVLREAAKKIDNYRLNGASLYVTLEPCLMCFGACIHARIDRLIFAAEDQKSGVVINNLNLQDESFFNHKISVSRGSLATESSVLLKKFFQERRN
;
A
#
# COMPACT_ATOMS: atom_id res chain seq x y z
N MET A 1 -2.47 -4.25 -10.49
CA MET A 1 -1.72 -2.97 -10.31
C MET A 1 -2.38 -1.77 -11.00
N ASN A 2 -2.99 -1.94 -12.18
CA ASN A 2 -3.65 -0.81 -12.87
C ASN A 2 -4.68 -0.09 -11.99
N LEU A 3 -5.54 -0.82 -11.30
CA LEU A 3 -6.53 -0.22 -10.39
C LEU A 3 -5.85 0.52 -9.23
N ALA A 4 -4.75 -0.01 -8.70
CA ALA A 4 -3.97 0.69 -7.66
C ALA A 4 -3.39 2.01 -8.19
N LEU A 5 -2.89 2.04 -9.42
CA LEU A 5 -2.42 3.27 -10.05
C LEU A 5 -3.54 4.27 -10.28
N ASP A 6 -4.74 3.82 -10.65
CA ASP A 6 -5.91 4.70 -10.80
C ASP A 6 -6.28 5.34 -9.46
N GLU A 7 -6.22 4.60 -8.36
CA GLU A 7 -6.38 5.14 -7.01
C GLU A 7 -5.29 6.17 -6.67
N ALA A 8 -4.05 5.93 -7.07
CA ALA A 8 -2.96 6.90 -6.88
C ALA A 8 -3.21 8.19 -7.67
N LYS A 9 -3.72 8.09 -8.90
CA LYS A 9 -4.10 9.26 -9.71
C LYS A 9 -5.27 10.03 -9.06
N LEU A 10 -6.21 9.32 -8.48
CA LEU A 10 -7.30 9.94 -7.73
C LEU A 10 -6.76 10.71 -6.51
N ALA A 11 -5.84 10.10 -5.75
CA ALA A 11 -5.15 10.78 -4.66
C ALA A 11 -4.48 12.09 -5.15
N PHE A 12 -3.76 12.03 -6.26
CA PHE A 12 -3.12 13.19 -6.86
C PHE A 12 -4.14 14.32 -7.14
N SER A 13 -5.27 13.98 -7.76
CA SER A 13 -6.34 14.94 -8.07
C SER A 13 -6.95 15.56 -6.82
N LYS A 14 -6.92 14.84 -5.70
CA LYS A 14 -7.40 15.29 -4.39
C LYS A 14 -6.32 15.98 -3.55
N LYS A 15 -5.14 16.21 -4.12
CA LYS A 15 -3.98 16.81 -3.44
C LYS A 15 -3.46 15.99 -2.25
N GLU A 16 -3.67 14.70 -2.30
CA GLU A 16 -3.10 13.72 -1.39
C GLU A 16 -1.84 13.10 -2.00
N VAL A 17 -0.96 12.57 -1.16
CA VAL A 17 0.22 11.83 -1.65
C VAL A 17 -0.28 10.70 -2.56
N PRO A 18 0.19 10.62 -3.83
CA PRO A 18 -0.40 9.73 -4.82
C PRO A 18 0.05 8.28 -4.65
N VAL A 19 -0.54 7.63 -3.68
CA VAL A 19 -0.38 6.19 -3.43
C VAL A 19 -1.77 5.56 -3.45
N GLY A 20 -1.88 4.45 -4.17
CA GLY A 20 -3.10 3.65 -4.25
C GLY A 20 -2.83 2.20 -3.90
N ALA A 21 -3.85 1.54 -3.38
CA ALA A 21 -3.78 0.14 -2.98
C ALA A 21 -5.06 -0.60 -3.31
N VAL A 22 -4.93 -1.91 -3.55
CA VAL A 22 -6.03 -2.82 -3.87
C VAL A 22 -5.80 -4.14 -3.16
N LEU A 23 -6.81 -4.65 -2.49
CA LEU A 23 -6.76 -5.98 -1.87
C LEU A 23 -7.64 -6.94 -2.66
N VAL A 24 -7.04 -8.08 -3.02
CA VAL A 24 -7.68 -9.13 -3.82
C VAL A 24 -7.67 -10.43 -3.02
N LYS A 25 -8.78 -11.13 -3.02
CA LYS A 25 -8.90 -12.47 -2.45
C LYS A 25 -9.79 -13.32 -3.34
N ASP A 26 -9.35 -14.54 -3.64
CA ASP A 26 -10.07 -15.47 -4.53
C ASP A 26 -10.42 -14.82 -5.88
N ASP A 27 -9.47 -14.12 -6.48
CA ASP A 27 -9.58 -13.35 -7.73
C ASP A 27 -10.65 -12.26 -7.72
N VAL A 28 -11.13 -11.86 -6.55
CA VAL A 28 -12.11 -10.79 -6.38
C VAL A 28 -11.47 -9.60 -5.69
N VAL A 29 -11.67 -8.40 -6.22
CA VAL A 29 -11.29 -7.14 -5.55
C VAL A 29 -12.21 -6.95 -4.36
N ILE A 30 -11.65 -7.04 -3.15
CA ILE A 30 -12.40 -6.84 -1.90
C ILE A 30 -12.48 -5.35 -1.56
N SER A 31 -11.38 -4.63 -1.70
CA SER A 31 -11.30 -3.21 -1.39
C SER A 31 -10.22 -2.52 -2.21
N HIS A 32 -10.39 -1.23 -2.42
CA HIS A 32 -9.40 -0.36 -3.05
C HIS A 32 -9.49 1.03 -2.45
N SER A 33 -8.38 1.72 -2.35
CA SER A 33 -8.34 3.06 -1.77
C SER A 33 -7.03 3.77 -2.09
N TYR A 34 -6.94 5.01 -1.66
CA TYR A 34 -5.77 5.88 -1.84
C TYR A 34 -5.45 6.59 -0.52
N ASN A 35 -4.29 7.24 -0.46
CA ASN A 35 -3.89 8.05 0.70
C ASN A 35 -4.88 9.16 0.95
N GLN A 36 -5.29 9.31 2.21
CA GLN A 36 -6.28 10.31 2.65
C GLN A 36 -5.86 11.00 3.96
N SER A 37 -4.56 11.05 4.24
CA SER A 37 -4.05 11.61 5.50
C SER A 37 -4.41 13.08 5.69
N ILE A 38 -4.40 13.86 4.62
CA ILE A 38 -4.70 15.30 4.66
C ILE A 38 -6.20 15.52 4.85
N SER A 39 -7.03 14.92 4.01
CA SER A 39 -8.48 15.10 4.02
C SER A 39 -9.13 14.56 5.30
N LYS A 40 -8.65 13.43 5.80
CA LYS A 40 -9.16 12.81 7.04
C LYS A 40 -8.49 13.35 8.31
N LYS A 41 -7.44 14.16 8.18
CA LYS A 41 -6.62 14.62 9.32
C LYS A 41 -6.16 13.43 10.17
N ASP A 42 -5.72 12.37 9.49
CA ASP A 42 -5.35 11.11 10.10
C ASP A 42 -3.98 10.67 9.55
N PRO A 43 -2.92 10.68 10.37
CA PRO A 43 -1.58 10.30 9.92
C PRO A 43 -1.47 8.82 9.53
N SER A 44 -2.43 8.00 9.95
CA SER A 44 -2.46 6.57 9.62
C SER A 44 -3.28 6.25 8.35
N ALA A 45 -3.92 7.24 7.71
CA ALA A 45 -4.79 7.02 6.56
C ALA A 45 -4.01 6.84 5.25
N HIS A 46 -3.00 5.99 5.26
CA HIS A 46 -2.30 5.52 4.06
C HIS A 46 -3.22 4.60 3.25
N ALA A 47 -2.96 4.49 1.96
CA ALA A 47 -3.76 3.66 1.05
C ALA A 47 -3.90 2.22 1.58
N GLU A 48 -2.80 1.63 2.04
CA GLU A 48 -2.76 0.27 2.56
C GLU A 48 -3.62 0.13 3.82
N MET A 49 -3.53 1.07 4.75
CA MET A 49 -4.31 1.08 5.97
C MET A 49 -5.82 1.16 5.68
N ASN A 50 -6.20 2.05 4.77
CA ASN A 50 -7.59 2.22 4.36
C ASN A 50 -8.15 0.93 3.73
N VAL A 51 -7.36 0.30 2.85
CA VAL A 51 -7.74 -0.94 2.18
C VAL A 51 -7.88 -2.10 3.16
N LEU A 52 -6.94 -2.26 4.10
CA LEU A 52 -7.00 -3.32 5.11
C LEU A 52 -8.21 -3.15 6.02
N ARG A 53 -8.50 -1.94 6.47
CA ARG A 53 -9.66 -1.64 7.32
C ARG A 53 -10.98 -1.95 6.62
N GLU A 54 -11.10 -1.52 5.38
CA GLU A 54 -12.32 -1.76 4.60
C GLU A 54 -12.51 -3.24 4.29
N ALA A 55 -11.45 -3.93 3.88
CA ALA A 55 -11.50 -5.37 3.62
C ALA A 55 -11.90 -6.16 4.87
N ALA A 56 -11.34 -5.82 6.03
CA ALA A 56 -11.65 -6.46 7.30
C ALA A 56 -13.15 -6.34 7.66
N LYS A 57 -13.73 -5.15 7.42
CA LYS A 57 -15.17 -4.93 7.61
C LYS A 57 -16.02 -5.77 6.65
N LYS A 58 -15.64 -5.80 5.37
CA LYS A 58 -16.39 -6.55 4.34
C LYS A 58 -16.34 -8.06 4.58
N ILE A 59 -15.20 -8.59 5.02
CA ILE A 59 -15.00 -10.01 5.30
C ILE A 59 -15.50 -10.38 6.70
N ASP A 60 -15.74 -9.38 7.55
CA ASP A 60 -16.10 -9.54 8.97
C ASP A 60 -15.02 -10.31 9.75
N ASN A 61 -13.77 -10.02 9.46
CA ASN A 61 -12.61 -10.62 10.12
C ASN A 61 -11.39 -9.72 9.92
N TYR A 62 -10.63 -9.43 10.98
CA TYR A 62 -9.38 -8.69 10.84
C TYR A 62 -8.26 -9.50 10.16
N ARG A 63 -8.34 -10.82 10.21
CA ARG A 63 -7.41 -11.71 9.51
C ARG A 63 -7.87 -11.90 8.06
N LEU A 64 -7.01 -11.53 7.15
CA LEU A 64 -7.26 -11.52 5.71
C LEU A 64 -6.44 -12.62 5.02
N ASN A 65 -6.46 -13.83 5.58
CA ASN A 65 -5.74 -14.97 5.05
C ASN A 65 -6.14 -15.25 3.59
N GLY A 66 -5.16 -15.54 2.76
CA GLY A 66 -5.36 -15.78 1.32
C GLY A 66 -5.41 -14.50 0.48
N ALA A 67 -5.35 -13.31 1.11
CA ALA A 67 -5.41 -12.06 0.38
C ALA A 67 -4.06 -11.63 -0.18
N SER A 68 -4.10 -10.94 -1.31
CA SER A 68 -2.96 -10.26 -1.92
C SER A 68 -3.20 -8.75 -1.91
N LEU A 69 -2.21 -7.99 -1.43
CA LEU A 69 -2.25 -6.53 -1.44
C LEU A 69 -1.35 -6.01 -2.55
N TYR A 70 -1.93 -5.22 -3.44
CA TYR A 70 -1.23 -4.47 -4.48
C TYR A 70 -1.16 -3.01 -4.06
N VAL A 71 0.02 -2.42 -4.07
CA VAL A 71 0.24 -1.02 -3.71
C VAL A 71 1.24 -0.37 -4.66
N THR A 72 1.03 0.90 -4.99
CA THR A 72 1.87 1.59 -5.97
C THR A 72 3.24 1.98 -5.45
N LEU A 73 3.43 1.97 -4.13
CA LEU A 73 4.68 2.34 -3.47
C LEU A 73 5.02 1.32 -2.37
N GLU A 74 6.29 1.04 -2.21
CA GLU A 74 6.80 0.17 -1.13
C GLU A 74 6.26 0.64 0.23
N PRO A 75 5.62 -0.24 1.03
CA PRO A 75 5.06 0.13 2.32
C PRO A 75 6.09 0.63 3.33
N CYS A 76 5.64 1.59 4.14
CA CYS A 76 6.36 2.06 5.32
C CYS A 76 6.20 1.07 6.50
N LEU A 77 6.89 1.36 7.60
CA LEU A 77 6.88 0.50 8.79
C LEU A 77 5.47 0.26 9.36
N MET A 78 4.66 1.31 9.45
CA MET A 78 3.27 1.21 9.92
C MET A 78 2.45 0.26 9.05
N CYS A 79 2.50 0.44 7.74
CA CYS A 79 1.70 -0.34 6.80
C CYS A 79 2.17 -1.78 6.70
N PHE A 80 3.47 -2.02 6.68
CA PHE A 80 3.99 -3.40 6.67
C PHE A 80 3.61 -4.15 7.95
N GLY A 81 3.71 -3.51 9.12
CA GLY A 81 3.26 -4.07 10.38
C GLY A 81 1.77 -4.42 10.35
N ALA A 82 0.95 -3.53 9.80
CA ALA A 82 -0.49 -3.80 9.63
C ALA A 82 -0.75 -5.00 8.72
N CYS A 83 0.01 -5.16 7.65
CA CYS A 83 -0.08 -6.33 6.76
C CYS A 83 0.23 -7.63 7.50
N ILE A 84 1.24 -7.63 8.36
CA ILE A 84 1.59 -8.78 9.21
C ILE A 84 0.42 -9.11 10.15
N HIS A 85 -0.13 -8.12 10.86
CA HIS A 85 -1.27 -8.32 11.76
C HIS A 85 -2.53 -8.80 11.02
N ALA A 86 -2.75 -8.31 9.81
CA ALA A 86 -3.86 -8.73 8.95
C ALA A 86 -3.66 -10.13 8.35
N ARG A 87 -2.48 -10.72 8.45
CA ARG A 87 -2.18 -12.06 7.92
C ARG A 87 -2.39 -12.19 6.42
N ILE A 88 -2.10 -11.15 5.64
CA ILE A 88 -2.14 -11.27 4.18
C ILE A 88 -1.08 -12.26 3.69
N ASP A 89 -1.35 -12.93 2.58
CA ASP A 89 -0.42 -13.93 2.02
C ASP A 89 0.65 -13.29 1.14
N ARG A 90 0.27 -12.29 0.35
CA ARG A 90 1.14 -11.68 -0.65
C ARG A 90 1.09 -10.17 -0.62
N LEU A 91 2.25 -9.55 -0.79
CA LEU A 91 2.40 -8.12 -0.97
C LEU A 91 3.11 -7.85 -2.29
N ILE A 92 2.49 -7.11 -3.17
CA ILE A 92 3.04 -6.71 -4.46
C ILE A 92 3.11 -5.19 -4.51
N PHE A 93 4.29 -4.59 -4.62
CA PHE A 93 4.43 -3.16 -4.74
C PHE A 93 5.12 -2.77 -6.05
N ALA A 94 4.75 -1.59 -6.58
CA ALA A 94 5.28 -1.11 -7.85
C ALA A 94 6.63 -0.40 -7.67
N ALA A 95 6.64 0.78 -7.08
CA ALA A 95 7.86 1.58 -6.91
C ALA A 95 8.51 1.31 -5.56
N GLU A 96 9.84 1.31 -5.52
CA GLU A 96 10.60 1.33 -4.27
C GLU A 96 10.52 2.71 -3.62
N ASP A 97 10.54 2.73 -2.30
CA ASP A 97 10.67 3.96 -1.52
C ASP A 97 11.94 3.92 -0.68
N GLN A 98 12.98 4.57 -1.18
CA GLN A 98 14.28 4.62 -0.50
C GLN A 98 14.26 5.44 0.78
N LYS A 99 13.26 6.32 0.94
CA LYS A 99 13.13 7.19 2.12
C LYS A 99 12.45 6.51 3.28
N SER A 100 11.29 5.93 3.04
CA SER A 100 10.39 5.42 4.07
C SER A 100 10.02 3.95 3.91
N GLY A 101 10.35 3.34 2.78
CA GLY A 101 10.11 1.92 2.53
C GLY A 101 10.95 1.05 3.44
N VAL A 102 10.34 0.00 3.98
CA VAL A 102 11.02 -0.90 4.93
C VAL A 102 10.96 -2.37 4.53
N VAL A 103 10.27 -2.68 3.44
CA VAL A 103 10.07 -4.06 3.00
C VAL A 103 11.37 -4.63 2.45
N ILE A 104 11.99 -3.94 1.49
CA ILE A 104 13.31 -4.26 0.94
C ILE A 104 14.34 -3.16 1.23
N ASN A 105 13.92 -1.88 1.27
CA ASN A 105 14.78 -0.76 1.63
C ASN A 105 14.84 -0.57 3.14
N ASN A 106 15.78 0.22 3.60
CA ASN A 106 16.01 0.61 5.00
C ASN A 106 16.15 -0.55 5.98
N LEU A 107 15.09 -1.29 6.28
CA LEU A 107 15.11 -2.36 7.29
C LEU A 107 15.07 -3.77 6.69
N ASN A 108 14.75 -3.92 5.41
CA ASN A 108 14.60 -5.21 4.74
C ASN A 108 13.71 -6.20 5.54
N LEU A 109 12.55 -5.75 5.97
CA LEU A 109 11.68 -6.52 6.88
C LEU A 109 11.12 -7.80 6.26
N GLN A 110 11.13 -7.92 4.92
CA GLN A 110 10.70 -9.17 4.25
C GLN A 110 11.50 -10.39 4.71
N ASP A 111 12.76 -10.20 5.10
CA ASP A 111 13.67 -11.28 5.49
C ASP A 111 13.74 -11.50 7.00
N GLU A 112 13.02 -10.71 7.80
CA GLU A 112 13.04 -10.81 9.24
C GLU A 112 12.28 -12.03 9.75
N SER A 113 12.91 -12.76 10.68
CA SER A 113 12.37 -14.01 11.22
C SER A 113 11.56 -13.84 12.52
N PHE A 114 11.58 -12.66 13.13
CA PHE A 114 10.88 -12.44 14.41
C PHE A 114 9.36 -12.29 14.24
N PHE A 115 8.89 -12.02 13.04
CA PHE A 115 7.45 -11.96 12.78
C PHE A 115 6.82 -13.35 12.89
N ASN A 116 5.65 -13.40 13.52
CA ASN A 116 4.87 -14.65 13.65
C ASN A 116 4.02 -14.99 12.42
N HIS A 117 4.18 -14.24 11.35
CA HIS A 117 3.53 -14.46 10.05
C HIS A 117 4.49 -14.02 8.94
N LYS A 118 4.56 -14.79 7.87
CA LYS A 118 5.42 -14.47 6.72
C LYS A 118 4.56 -14.08 5.53
N ILE A 119 4.91 -12.96 4.92
CA ILE A 119 4.28 -12.46 3.69
C ILE A 119 5.22 -12.75 2.52
N SER A 120 4.69 -13.31 1.43
CA SER A 120 5.42 -13.43 0.17
C SER A 120 5.44 -12.07 -0.53
N VAL A 121 6.63 -11.52 -0.74
CA VAL A 121 6.82 -10.18 -1.33
C VAL A 121 7.29 -10.31 -2.76
N SER A 122 6.71 -9.53 -3.66
CA SER A 122 7.18 -9.43 -5.04
C SER A 122 7.04 -8.01 -5.60
N ARG A 123 7.82 -7.73 -6.65
CA ARG A 123 7.72 -6.49 -7.41
C ARG A 123 6.58 -6.60 -8.41
N GLY A 124 5.78 -5.55 -8.51
CA GLY A 124 4.70 -5.45 -9.48
C GLY A 124 5.10 -4.64 -10.71
N SER A 125 4.16 -4.51 -11.63
CA SER A 125 4.27 -3.62 -12.79
C SER A 125 4.03 -2.16 -12.41
N LEU A 126 4.28 -1.24 -13.34
CA LEU A 126 3.97 0.20 -13.24
C LEU A 126 4.85 0.97 -12.23
N ALA A 127 6.05 0.48 -11.95
CA ALA A 127 7.00 1.17 -11.06
C ALA A 127 7.38 2.56 -11.58
N THR A 128 7.62 2.69 -12.88
CA THR A 128 7.99 3.97 -13.51
C THR A 128 6.85 4.97 -13.41
N GLU A 129 5.63 4.57 -13.77
CA GLU A 129 4.43 5.40 -13.73
C GLU A 129 4.14 5.89 -12.30
N SER A 130 4.26 5.01 -11.32
CA SER A 130 4.10 5.34 -9.90
C SER A 130 5.15 6.34 -9.43
N SER A 131 6.41 6.14 -9.79
CA SER A 131 7.52 7.04 -9.44
C SER A 131 7.37 8.41 -10.07
N VAL A 132 6.96 8.48 -11.33
CA VAL A 132 6.74 9.75 -12.04
C VAL A 132 5.61 10.55 -11.37
N LEU A 133 4.52 9.90 -11.02
CA LEU A 133 3.39 10.53 -10.34
C LEU A 133 3.78 11.12 -8.97
N LEU A 134 4.55 10.38 -8.19
CA LEU A 134 5.07 10.83 -6.90
C LEU A 134 6.01 12.03 -7.05
N LYS A 135 6.95 11.95 -7.98
CA LYS A 135 7.89 13.05 -8.24
C LYS A 135 7.16 14.33 -8.64
N LYS A 136 6.19 14.23 -9.54
CA LYS A 136 5.36 15.36 -9.96
C LYS A 136 4.63 16.00 -8.78
N PHE A 137 4.01 15.20 -7.93
CA PHE A 137 3.31 15.69 -6.75
C PHE A 137 4.21 16.51 -5.83
N PHE A 138 5.39 15.98 -5.49
CA PHE A 138 6.31 16.67 -4.59
C PHE A 138 6.96 17.90 -5.23
N GLN A 139 7.19 17.88 -6.55
CA GLN A 139 7.65 19.07 -7.27
C GLN A 139 6.62 20.20 -7.22
N GLU A 140 5.35 19.91 -7.46
CA GLU A 140 4.28 20.90 -7.40
C GLU A 140 4.11 21.50 -5.99
N ARG A 141 4.38 20.74 -4.93
CA ARG A 141 4.30 21.23 -3.55
C ARG A 141 5.46 22.10 -3.12
N ARG A 142 6.60 21.99 -3.77
CA ARG A 142 7.79 22.82 -3.48
C ARG A 142 7.75 24.18 -4.17
N ASN A 143 6.90 24.34 -5.13
CA ASN A 143 6.78 25.58 -5.91
C ASN A 143 5.78 26.57 -5.29
#